data_661b4ecf7621ed166d572ff447d2bb27
#
_entry.id   661b4ecf7621ed166d572ff447d2bb27
#
_cell.length_a   1.000
_cell.length_b   1.000
_cell.length_c   1.000
_cell.angle_alpha   90.00
_cell.angle_beta   90.00
_cell.angle_gamma   90.00
#
_symmetry.space_group_name_H-M   'P 1'
#
loop_
_entity.id
_entity.type
_entity.pdbx_description
1 polymer ?
#
loop_
_entity_poly.entity_id
_entity_poly.type
_entity_poly.pdbx_seq_one_letter_code
_entity_poly.pdbx_strand_id
1 'polypeptide(L)'
;MGSPSVSTHRGHVHWQGLLLVVSLLNFWSQPTTAQVTVESIEAVEGTNVTLHIHHNAQNAASFMWYRGETAGFHNNIAYLSVSSGRHVRGPPNGQGIVEDDGSLLLQNVTMNDSGIYTILILQEGCQQMISCGWLDVYPLVSMPTLLASNTRVTENKDAVVLTCHTSADFIQWLFNGTNLRYTNRMKLSLDRRNLTIDPVQRWDAGNYQCKASNRMNSAESAYVGLDVIFE
;
A
#
# COMPACT_ATOMS: atom_id res chain seq x y z
N MET A 1 -93.44 -8.97 17.44
CA MET A 1 -92.67 -7.77 17.74
C MET A 1 -91.22 -8.22 17.68
N GLY A 2 -90.54 -8.08 16.57
CA GLY A 2 -89.17 -8.49 16.38
C GLY A 2 -88.36 -7.28 15.91
N SER A 3 -87.37 -6.93 16.66
CA SER A 3 -86.41 -5.84 16.34
C SER A 3 -85.33 -6.36 15.37
N PRO A 4 -84.95 -5.60 14.35
CA PRO A 4 -83.87 -6.00 13.47
C PRO A 4 -82.52 -5.65 14.06
N SER A 5 -81.59 -6.62 14.08
CA SER A 5 -80.16 -6.44 14.43
C SER A 5 -79.40 -5.80 13.27
N VAL A 6 -78.81 -4.66 13.53
CA VAL A 6 -77.83 -3.98 12.62
C VAL A 6 -76.50 -4.62 12.74
N SER A 7 -76.01 -5.26 11.64
CA SER A 7 -74.64 -5.76 11.56
C SER A 7 -73.70 -4.65 11.08
N THR A 8 -72.80 -4.21 11.94
CA THR A 8 -71.73 -3.29 11.60
C THR A 8 -70.52 -4.08 11.10
N HIS A 9 -70.29 -4.08 9.82
CA HIS A 9 -69.02 -4.53 9.20
C HIS A 9 -67.92 -3.50 9.56
N ARG A 10 -67.06 -3.85 10.51
CA ARG A 10 -65.79 -3.15 10.68
C ARG A 10 -64.80 -3.68 9.68
N GLY A 11 -64.49 -2.89 8.65
CA GLY A 11 -63.38 -3.15 7.74
C GLY A 11 -62.03 -3.06 8.48
N HIS A 12 -61.40 -4.19 8.66
CA HIS A 12 -59.99 -4.22 9.11
C HIS A 12 -59.09 -3.73 8.01
N VAL A 13 -58.62 -2.48 8.12
CA VAL A 13 -57.56 -2.00 7.25
C VAL A 13 -56.30 -2.77 7.64
N HIS A 14 -55.72 -3.54 6.67
CA HIS A 14 -54.49 -4.30 6.88
C HIS A 14 -53.29 -3.35 7.06
N TRP A 15 -52.98 -3.02 8.30
CA TRP A 15 -51.82 -2.22 8.68
C TRP A 15 -50.48 -2.82 8.18
N GLN A 16 -50.41 -4.13 7.96
CA GLN A 16 -49.25 -4.82 7.42
C GLN A 16 -48.91 -4.42 5.99
N GLY A 17 -49.92 -4.17 5.16
CA GLY A 17 -49.72 -3.71 3.77
C GLY A 17 -49.19 -2.28 3.71
N LEU A 18 -49.63 -1.40 4.63
CA LEU A 18 -49.16 0.00 4.71
C LEU A 18 -47.71 0.10 5.18
N LEU A 19 -47.29 -0.74 6.14
CA LEU A 19 -45.91 -0.79 6.60
C LEU A 19 -44.93 -1.31 5.53
N LEU A 20 -45.36 -2.29 4.70
CA LEU A 20 -44.55 -2.77 3.60
C LEU A 20 -44.38 -1.71 2.48
N VAL A 21 -45.43 -0.98 2.15
CA VAL A 21 -45.35 0.09 1.14
C VAL A 21 -44.48 1.24 1.61
N VAL A 22 -44.55 1.64 2.89
CA VAL A 22 -43.68 2.67 3.47
C VAL A 22 -42.22 2.18 3.54
N SER A 23 -42.01 0.89 3.85
CA SER A 23 -40.66 0.30 3.84
C SER A 23 -40.04 0.26 2.43
N LEU A 24 -40.82 -0.10 1.42
CA LEU A 24 -40.35 -0.12 0.01
C LEU A 24 -40.10 1.29 -0.53
N LEU A 25 -40.87 2.29 -0.13
CA LEU A 25 -40.65 3.69 -0.53
C LEU A 25 -39.37 4.25 0.11
N ASN A 26 -39.01 3.86 1.35
CA ASN A 26 -37.77 4.23 1.97
C ASN A 26 -36.54 3.53 1.33
N PHE A 27 -36.71 2.36 0.73
CA PHE A 27 -35.65 1.67 -0.01
C PHE A 27 -35.38 2.32 -1.39
N TRP A 28 -36.34 3.00 -1.96
CA TRP A 28 -36.21 3.63 -3.29
C TRP A 28 -35.81 5.11 -3.23
N SER A 29 -35.81 5.72 -2.05
CA SER A 29 -35.40 7.10 -1.84
C SER A 29 -34.16 7.24 -0.99
N GLN A 30 -33.21 6.33 -1.09
CA GLN A 30 -31.85 6.64 -0.62
C GLN A 30 -31.33 7.76 -1.53
N PRO A 31 -31.14 8.99 -1.00
CA PRO A 31 -30.42 9.99 -1.77
C PRO A 31 -29.10 9.36 -2.12
N THR A 32 -28.73 9.37 -3.38
CA THR A 32 -27.35 9.08 -3.80
C THR A 32 -26.48 10.14 -3.13
N THR A 33 -26.04 9.84 -1.91
CA THR A 33 -25.11 10.73 -1.22
C THR A 33 -23.89 10.84 -2.09
N ALA A 34 -23.53 12.06 -2.44
CA ALA A 34 -22.31 12.34 -3.15
C ALA A 34 -21.18 11.65 -2.39
N GLN A 35 -20.50 10.72 -3.05
CA GLN A 35 -19.49 9.89 -2.45
C GLN A 35 -18.16 10.13 -3.13
N VAL A 36 -17.10 10.22 -2.34
CA VAL A 36 -15.71 10.22 -2.79
C VAL A 36 -14.96 9.13 -2.04
N THR A 37 -14.07 8.43 -2.74
CA THR A 37 -13.12 7.50 -2.14
C THR A 37 -11.74 7.80 -2.65
N VAL A 38 -10.74 7.63 -1.78
CA VAL A 38 -9.31 7.73 -2.11
C VAL A 38 -8.73 6.34 -2.09
N GLU A 39 -8.03 5.97 -3.16
CA GLU A 39 -7.31 4.71 -3.23
C GLU A 39 -6.04 4.80 -2.37
N SER A 40 -5.88 3.85 -1.44
CA SER A 40 -4.66 3.74 -0.64
C SER A 40 -3.59 2.99 -1.44
N ILE A 41 -2.34 3.48 -1.38
CA ILE A 41 -1.26 2.98 -2.23
C ILE A 41 0.02 2.74 -1.44
N GLU A 42 0.78 1.74 -1.88
CA GLU A 42 2.13 1.46 -1.43
C GLU A 42 3.13 1.88 -2.51
N ALA A 43 4.24 2.50 -2.13
CA ALA A 43 5.24 3.02 -3.06
C ALA A 43 6.67 2.75 -2.58
N VAL A 44 7.62 2.92 -3.49
CA VAL A 44 9.06 2.86 -3.19
C VAL A 44 9.61 4.27 -3.16
N GLU A 45 10.47 4.55 -2.21
CA GLU A 45 11.19 5.83 -2.09
C GLU A 45 11.85 6.23 -3.41
N GLY A 46 11.75 7.50 -3.76
CA GLY A 46 12.28 8.05 -5.02
C GLY A 46 11.36 7.92 -6.22
N THR A 47 10.19 7.28 -6.10
CA THR A 47 9.21 7.16 -7.20
C THR A 47 8.19 8.32 -7.19
N ASN A 48 7.48 8.49 -8.30
CA ASN A 48 6.31 9.35 -8.37
C ASN A 48 5.06 8.51 -8.09
N VAL A 49 4.12 9.08 -7.35
CA VAL A 49 2.90 8.40 -6.89
C VAL A 49 1.69 9.25 -7.16
N THR A 50 0.62 8.66 -7.71
CA THR A 50 -0.68 9.32 -7.84
C THR A 50 -1.68 8.68 -6.89
N LEU A 51 -2.23 9.45 -5.96
CA LEU A 51 -3.38 9.06 -5.14
C LEU A 51 -4.65 9.29 -5.96
N HIS A 52 -5.17 8.20 -6.50
CA HIS A 52 -6.39 8.23 -7.32
C HIS A 52 -7.64 8.41 -6.48
N ILE A 53 -8.58 9.17 -7.03
CA ILE A 53 -9.90 9.34 -6.43
C ILE A 53 -10.99 8.81 -7.34
N HIS A 54 -12.03 8.28 -6.73
CA HIS A 54 -13.27 7.94 -7.40
C HIS A 54 -14.38 8.76 -6.78
N HIS A 55 -15.05 9.56 -7.58
CA HIS A 55 -16.13 10.41 -7.12
C HIS A 55 -17.26 10.50 -8.14
N ASN A 56 -18.45 10.82 -7.65
CA ASN A 56 -19.62 11.12 -8.47
C ASN A 56 -20.00 12.61 -8.43
N ALA A 57 -19.04 13.48 -8.11
CA ALA A 57 -19.27 14.92 -8.08
C ALA A 57 -19.61 15.44 -9.48
N GLN A 58 -20.80 15.95 -9.64
CA GLN A 58 -21.18 16.76 -10.80
C GLN A 58 -20.82 18.20 -10.49
N ASN A 59 -20.15 18.90 -11.45
CA ASN A 59 -19.77 20.31 -11.29
C ASN A 59 -18.87 20.58 -10.08
N ALA A 60 -17.79 19.80 -9.93
CA ALA A 60 -16.77 20.08 -8.93
C ALA A 60 -16.14 21.45 -9.19
N ALA A 61 -16.23 22.35 -8.21
CA ALA A 61 -15.65 23.69 -8.30
C ALA A 61 -14.20 23.72 -7.80
N SER A 62 -13.83 22.82 -6.89
CA SER A 62 -12.45 22.69 -6.45
C SER A 62 -12.16 21.34 -5.81
N PHE A 63 -10.89 20.94 -5.92
CA PHE A 63 -10.29 19.80 -5.26
C PHE A 63 -9.17 20.32 -4.35
N MET A 64 -9.19 19.96 -3.08
CA MET A 64 -8.20 20.41 -2.10
C MET A 64 -7.64 19.22 -1.33
N TRP A 65 -6.33 19.05 -1.36
CA TRP A 65 -5.62 17.97 -0.67
C TRP A 65 -4.89 18.47 0.57
N TYR A 66 -4.96 17.68 1.61
CA TYR A 66 -4.41 17.96 2.93
C TYR A 66 -3.57 16.81 3.41
N ARG A 67 -2.51 17.11 4.17
CA ARG A 67 -1.73 16.13 4.89
C ARG A 67 -2.41 15.82 6.23
N GLY A 68 -2.67 14.53 6.51
CA GLY A 68 -3.34 14.08 7.75
C GLY A 68 -4.85 13.91 7.60
N GLU A 69 -5.51 13.66 8.71
CA GLU A 69 -6.94 13.28 8.76
C GLU A 69 -7.91 14.45 8.61
N THR A 70 -7.44 15.68 8.76
CA THR A 70 -8.31 16.86 8.80
C THR A 70 -7.98 17.85 7.70
N ALA A 71 -9.01 18.45 7.10
CA ALA A 71 -8.89 19.54 6.17
C ALA A 71 -8.68 20.86 6.93
N GLY A 72 -7.43 21.31 7.03
CA GLY A 72 -7.07 22.56 7.72
C GLY A 72 -6.16 23.45 6.87
N PHE A 73 -6.22 24.76 7.12
CA PHE A 73 -5.44 25.73 6.32
C PHE A 73 -3.92 25.46 6.34
N HIS A 74 -3.40 24.99 7.48
CA HIS A 74 -1.95 24.78 7.66
C HIS A 74 -1.42 23.48 7.06
N ASN A 75 -2.28 22.53 6.76
CA ASN A 75 -1.91 21.22 6.20
C ASN A 75 -2.39 21.03 4.75
N ASN A 76 -2.84 22.11 4.08
CA ASN A 76 -3.13 22.09 2.65
C ASN A 76 -1.83 21.96 1.84
N ILE A 77 -1.74 20.92 1.02
CA ILE A 77 -0.54 20.60 0.23
C ILE A 77 -0.73 20.85 -1.26
N ALA A 78 -1.96 20.78 -1.75
CA ALA A 78 -2.27 21.03 -3.15
C ALA A 78 -3.76 21.37 -3.33
N TYR A 79 -4.07 22.19 -4.32
CA TYR A 79 -5.44 22.42 -4.75
C TYR A 79 -5.56 22.68 -6.26
N LEU A 80 -6.72 22.33 -6.79
CA LEU A 80 -7.17 22.71 -8.12
C LEU A 80 -8.53 23.40 -7.97
N SER A 81 -8.63 24.65 -8.43
CA SER A 81 -9.90 25.38 -8.52
C SER A 81 -10.32 25.47 -9.98
N VAL A 82 -11.56 25.06 -10.23
CA VAL A 82 -12.18 25.09 -11.56
C VAL A 82 -13.19 26.25 -11.57
N SER A 83 -12.87 27.34 -12.23
CA SER A 83 -13.75 28.49 -12.32
C SER A 83 -13.80 29.00 -13.75
N SER A 84 -15.00 29.06 -14.33
CA SER A 84 -15.24 29.66 -15.68
C SER A 84 -14.32 29.06 -16.77
N GLY A 85 -14.01 27.74 -16.68
CA GLY A 85 -13.12 27.04 -17.61
C GLY A 85 -11.62 27.32 -17.40
N ARG A 86 -11.26 27.98 -16.30
CA ARG A 86 -9.86 28.14 -15.87
C ARG A 86 -9.53 27.22 -14.71
N HIS A 87 -8.43 26.50 -14.85
CA HIS A 87 -7.86 25.69 -13.80
C HIS A 87 -6.75 26.48 -13.09
N VAL A 88 -6.93 26.73 -11.79
CA VAL A 88 -5.93 27.39 -10.94
C VAL A 88 -5.43 26.36 -9.94
N ARG A 89 -4.13 26.06 -10.01
CA ARG A 89 -3.44 25.13 -9.12
C ARG A 89 -2.58 25.89 -8.13
N GLY A 90 -2.44 25.35 -6.92
CA GLY A 90 -1.59 25.87 -5.84
C GLY A 90 -1.57 24.95 -4.63
N PRO A 91 -0.94 25.35 -3.55
CA PRO A 91 -0.10 26.55 -3.40
C PRO A 91 1.19 26.47 -4.27
N PRO A 92 1.83 27.60 -4.63
CA PRO A 92 2.99 27.61 -5.55
C PRO A 92 4.17 26.73 -5.12
N ASN A 93 4.33 26.51 -3.80
CA ASN A 93 5.37 25.65 -3.22
C ASN A 93 4.75 24.38 -2.58
N GLY A 94 3.58 23.95 -3.07
CA GLY A 94 2.92 22.73 -2.57
C GLY A 94 3.71 21.48 -2.89
N GLN A 95 3.58 20.47 -2.04
CA GLN A 95 4.27 19.18 -2.18
C GLN A 95 3.65 18.30 -3.26
N GLY A 96 2.48 18.66 -3.81
CA GLY A 96 1.76 17.86 -4.77
C GLY A 96 1.16 18.65 -5.91
N ILE A 97 0.76 17.97 -6.96
CA ILE A 97 0.06 18.50 -8.12
C ILE A 97 -1.30 17.81 -8.19
N VAL A 98 -2.38 18.60 -8.21
CA VAL A 98 -3.70 18.06 -8.44
C VAL A 98 -3.92 17.91 -9.94
N GLU A 99 -4.24 16.71 -10.39
CA GLU A 99 -4.57 16.42 -11.79
C GLU A 99 -5.98 16.92 -12.14
N ASP A 100 -6.35 16.88 -13.41
CA ASP A 100 -7.64 17.43 -13.87
C ASP A 100 -8.86 16.63 -13.37
N ASP A 101 -8.67 15.36 -13.03
CA ASP A 101 -9.65 14.48 -12.40
C ASP A 101 -9.74 14.64 -10.87
N GLY A 102 -8.89 15.50 -10.28
CA GLY A 102 -8.79 15.71 -8.85
C GLY A 102 -7.81 14.80 -8.12
N SER A 103 -7.18 13.84 -8.79
CA SER A 103 -6.15 12.96 -8.22
C SER A 103 -4.90 13.76 -7.83
N LEU A 104 -4.15 13.27 -6.81
CA LEU A 104 -2.95 13.95 -6.30
C LEU A 104 -1.69 13.24 -6.78
N LEU A 105 -0.88 13.93 -7.58
CA LEU A 105 0.46 13.49 -7.95
C LEU A 105 1.48 14.01 -6.94
N LEU A 106 2.21 13.10 -6.30
CA LEU A 106 3.39 13.37 -5.47
C LEU A 106 4.63 12.91 -6.23
N GLN A 107 5.64 13.77 -6.32
CA GLN A 107 6.87 13.48 -7.04
C GLN A 107 8.01 13.14 -6.08
N ASN A 108 8.82 12.14 -6.45
CA ASN A 108 10.01 11.75 -5.72
C ASN A 108 9.74 11.52 -4.22
N VAL A 109 8.73 10.68 -3.93
CA VAL A 109 8.29 10.44 -2.55
C VAL A 109 9.41 9.87 -1.68
N THR A 110 9.39 10.26 -0.42
CA THR A 110 10.30 9.79 0.63
C THR A 110 9.52 9.05 1.72
N MET A 111 10.21 8.36 2.62
CA MET A 111 9.56 7.71 3.77
C MET A 111 8.79 8.70 4.65
N ASN A 112 9.17 9.99 4.66
CA ASN A 112 8.45 11.03 5.40
C ASN A 112 7.09 11.36 4.77
N ASP A 113 6.86 10.94 3.52
CA ASP A 113 5.58 11.14 2.83
C ASP A 113 4.56 10.05 3.16
N SER A 114 4.96 9.00 3.90
CA SER A 114 4.02 7.99 4.41
C SER A 114 3.01 8.61 5.39
N GLY A 115 1.74 8.27 5.24
CA GLY A 115 0.66 8.71 6.13
C GLY A 115 -0.66 8.96 5.42
N ILE A 116 -1.55 9.66 6.12
CA ILE A 116 -2.90 9.96 5.65
C ILE A 116 -2.90 11.21 4.76
N TYR A 117 -3.68 11.13 3.70
CA TYR A 117 -3.98 12.25 2.79
C TYR A 117 -5.49 12.39 2.69
N THR A 118 -5.99 13.58 2.95
CA THR A 118 -7.41 13.90 2.92
C THR A 118 -7.73 14.79 1.75
N ILE A 119 -8.77 14.44 0.99
CA ILE A 119 -9.34 15.28 -0.06
C ILE A 119 -10.62 15.92 0.41
N LEU A 120 -10.80 17.19 0.07
CA LEU A 120 -12.06 17.91 0.15
C LEU A 120 -12.44 18.38 -1.25
N ILE A 121 -13.59 17.95 -1.74
CA ILE A 121 -14.18 18.39 -3.01
C ILE A 121 -15.31 19.35 -2.70
N LEU A 122 -15.24 20.55 -3.26
CA LEU A 122 -16.33 21.52 -3.23
C LEU A 122 -17.07 21.48 -4.57
N GLN A 123 -18.39 21.39 -4.49
CA GLN A 123 -19.29 21.46 -5.64
C GLN A 123 -19.97 22.84 -5.72
N GLU A 124 -20.48 23.17 -6.89
CA GLU A 124 -21.39 24.30 -7.03
C GLU A 124 -22.61 24.10 -6.11
N GLY A 125 -23.00 25.18 -5.40
CA GLY A 125 -24.09 25.10 -4.39
C GLY A 125 -23.64 24.73 -2.99
N CYS A 126 -22.32 24.86 -2.69
CA CYS A 126 -21.72 24.66 -1.34
C CYS A 126 -21.82 23.23 -0.78
N GLN A 127 -22.04 22.25 -1.62
CA GLN A 127 -21.95 20.84 -1.20
C GLN A 127 -20.47 20.45 -1.08
N GLN A 128 -20.16 19.63 -0.06
CA GLN A 128 -18.82 19.17 0.24
C GLN A 128 -18.76 17.66 0.28
N MET A 129 -17.71 17.08 -0.27
CA MET A 129 -17.36 15.69 -0.10
C MET A 129 -15.95 15.60 0.49
N ILE A 130 -15.76 14.72 1.47
CA ILE A 130 -14.48 14.51 2.12
C ILE A 130 -14.17 13.01 2.18
N SER A 131 -12.93 12.65 1.96
CA SER A 131 -12.44 11.29 2.11
C SER A 131 -10.95 11.30 2.39
N CYS A 132 -10.41 10.19 2.85
CA CYS A 132 -8.99 10.03 3.05
C CYS A 132 -8.49 8.68 2.53
N GLY A 133 -7.20 8.63 2.19
CA GLY A 133 -6.45 7.44 1.83
C GLY A 133 -5.08 7.43 2.49
N TRP A 134 -4.39 6.31 2.37
CA TRP A 134 -3.07 6.09 2.93
C TRP A 134 -2.04 5.97 1.84
N LEU A 135 -0.88 6.58 2.07
CA LEU A 135 0.34 6.33 1.32
C LEU A 135 1.35 5.66 2.25
N ASP A 136 1.83 4.49 1.88
CA ASP A 136 2.93 3.81 2.56
C ASP A 136 4.16 3.79 1.64
N VAL A 137 5.22 4.49 2.02
CA VAL A 137 6.48 4.56 1.28
C VAL A 137 7.50 3.63 1.93
N TYR A 138 8.02 2.69 1.16
CA TYR A 138 9.04 1.75 1.58
C TYR A 138 10.41 2.17 1.06
N PRO A 139 11.48 1.97 1.84
CA PRO A 139 12.83 2.31 1.39
C PRO A 139 13.21 1.46 0.17
N LEU A 140 13.99 2.04 -0.72
CA LEU A 140 14.62 1.28 -1.82
C LEU A 140 15.68 0.34 -1.23
N VAL A 141 15.53 -0.97 -1.45
CA VAL A 141 16.54 -1.95 -1.04
C VAL A 141 17.77 -1.80 -1.92
N SER A 142 18.86 -1.34 -1.33
CA SER A 142 20.15 -1.28 -2.00
C SER A 142 20.75 -2.68 -2.21
N MET A 143 21.63 -2.82 -3.20
CA MET A 143 22.34 -4.07 -3.46
C MET A 143 23.12 -4.50 -2.22
N PRO A 144 22.87 -5.69 -1.65
CA PRO A 144 23.59 -6.16 -0.48
C PRO A 144 25.04 -6.52 -0.80
N THR A 145 25.91 -6.43 0.22
CA THR A 145 27.30 -6.88 0.10
C THR A 145 27.44 -8.24 0.76
N LEU A 146 27.90 -9.23 -0.01
CA LEU A 146 28.17 -10.57 0.47
C LEU A 146 29.69 -10.75 0.70
N LEU A 147 30.05 -11.19 1.89
CA LEU A 147 31.43 -11.52 2.27
C LEU A 147 31.53 -12.96 2.74
N ALA A 148 32.65 -13.61 2.44
CA ALA A 148 32.99 -14.94 2.96
C ALA A 148 34.20 -14.83 3.90
N SER A 149 34.21 -15.61 4.98
CA SER A 149 35.37 -15.73 5.88
C SER A 149 36.60 -16.28 5.18
N ASN A 150 36.38 -17.19 4.22
CA ASN A 150 37.38 -17.72 3.30
C ASN A 150 36.65 -18.19 2.03
N THR A 151 37.26 -18.01 0.86
CA THR A 151 36.73 -18.46 -0.42
C THR A 151 37.39 -19.76 -0.93
N ARG A 152 38.45 -20.21 -0.25
CA ARG A 152 39.15 -21.45 -0.56
C ARG A 152 39.33 -22.30 0.70
N VAL A 153 38.63 -23.42 0.78
CA VAL A 153 38.51 -24.26 1.99
C VAL A 153 38.74 -25.73 1.66
N THR A 154 39.14 -26.49 2.69
CA THR A 154 39.41 -27.94 2.56
C THR A 154 38.20 -28.76 3.01
N GLU A 155 37.83 -29.72 2.15
CA GLU A 155 36.73 -30.65 2.44
C GLU A 155 36.90 -31.37 3.79
N ASN A 156 35.82 -31.52 4.57
CA ASN A 156 35.75 -32.17 5.87
C ASN A 156 36.63 -31.57 6.99
N LYS A 157 37.41 -30.53 6.71
CA LYS A 157 38.31 -29.90 7.68
C LYS A 157 37.88 -28.49 8.05
N ASP A 158 37.47 -27.70 7.07
CA ASP A 158 37.20 -26.28 7.23
C ASP A 158 35.72 -25.97 7.34
N ALA A 159 35.41 -24.84 7.93
CA ALA A 159 34.12 -24.21 7.94
C ALA A 159 34.17 -22.85 7.22
N VAL A 160 33.09 -22.42 6.65
CA VAL A 160 32.93 -21.10 6.04
C VAL A 160 31.74 -20.37 6.65
N VAL A 161 31.91 -19.05 6.85
CA VAL A 161 30.82 -18.15 7.21
C VAL A 161 30.65 -17.16 6.08
N LEU A 162 29.45 -17.13 5.52
CA LEU A 162 29.00 -16.16 4.53
C LEU A 162 28.16 -15.10 5.25
N THR A 163 28.52 -13.81 5.11
CA THR A 163 27.85 -12.69 5.77
C THR A 163 27.25 -11.76 4.74
N CYS A 164 25.92 -11.56 4.82
CA CYS A 164 25.16 -10.65 3.97
C CYS A 164 24.93 -9.31 4.69
N HIS A 165 25.57 -8.26 4.21
CA HIS A 165 25.40 -6.90 4.74
C HIS A 165 24.30 -6.18 3.97
N THR A 166 23.20 -5.87 4.64
CA THR A 166 22.05 -5.14 4.11
C THR A 166 21.26 -4.49 5.21
N SER A 167 20.51 -3.44 4.90
CA SER A 167 19.51 -2.82 5.79
C SER A 167 18.11 -3.46 5.67
N ALA A 168 17.89 -4.34 4.68
CA ALA A 168 16.59 -4.97 4.47
C ALA A 168 16.22 -5.98 5.56
N ASP A 169 14.92 -6.18 5.74
CA ASP A 169 14.37 -7.03 6.80
C ASP A 169 14.43 -8.53 6.47
N PHE A 170 14.34 -8.88 5.18
CA PHE A 170 14.29 -10.27 4.75
C PHE A 170 15.51 -10.63 3.92
N ILE A 171 16.13 -11.77 4.25
CA ILE A 171 17.27 -12.31 3.53
C ILE A 171 16.97 -13.74 3.09
N GLN A 172 17.20 -13.98 1.81
CA GLN A 172 17.14 -15.29 1.17
C GLN A 172 18.53 -15.63 0.60
N TRP A 173 18.98 -16.85 0.83
CA TRP A 173 20.24 -17.34 0.30
C TRP A 173 20.05 -18.06 -1.02
N LEU A 174 20.93 -17.78 -1.96
CA LEU A 174 20.94 -18.40 -3.27
C LEU A 174 22.27 -19.16 -3.48
N PHE A 175 22.18 -20.27 -4.18
CA PHE A 175 23.31 -21.09 -4.61
C PHE A 175 23.17 -21.38 -6.10
N ASN A 176 24.20 -21.04 -6.90
CA ASN A 176 24.18 -21.16 -8.35
C ASN A 176 22.91 -20.59 -8.99
N GLY A 177 22.48 -19.41 -8.53
CA GLY A 177 21.30 -18.70 -9.04
C GLY A 177 19.94 -19.27 -8.63
N THR A 178 19.90 -20.28 -7.76
CA THR A 178 18.67 -20.88 -7.26
C THR A 178 18.59 -20.81 -5.73
N ASN A 179 17.38 -20.97 -5.19
CA ASN A 179 17.20 -20.98 -3.74
C ASN A 179 18.06 -22.05 -3.07
N LEU A 180 18.86 -21.64 -2.09
CA LEU A 180 19.71 -22.54 -1.35
C LEU A 180 18.89 -23.61 -0.62
N ARG A 181 19.23 -24.88 -0.82
CA ARG A 181 18.71 -25.99 -0.05
C ARG A 181 19.57 -26.21 1.18
N TYR A 182 19.01 -25.94 2.36
CA TYR A 182 19.74 -26.09 3.62
C TYR A 182 19.94 -27.56 3.95
N THR A 183 21.13 -27.87 4.44
CA THR A 183 21.54 -29.18 4.95
C THR A 183 21.79 -29.10 6.47
N ASN A 184 21.96 -30.24 7.15
CA ASN A 184 22.25 -30.27 8.59
C ASN A 184 23.58 -29.61 8.98
N ARG A 185 24.48 -29.40 8.01
CA ARG A 185 25.77 -28.69 8.17
C ARG A 185 25.64 -27.18 8.05
N MET A 186 24.50 -26.71 7.54
CA MET A 186 24.25 -25.31 7.29
C MET A 186 23.44 -24.71 8.45
N LYS A 187 23.96 -23.64 9.05
CA LYS A 187 23.31 -22.93 10.15
C LYS A 187 23.15 -21.46 9.78
N LEU A 188 21.93 -20.95 9.98
CA LEU A 188 21.62 -19.52 9.85
C LEU A 188 21.63 -18.84 11.22
N SER A 189 22.14 -17.61 11.26
CA SER A 189 21.90 -16.72 12.40
C SER A 189 20.41 -16.38 12.54
N LEU A 190 19.99 -15.88 13.71
CA LEU A 190 18.59 -15.50 13.96
C LEU A 190 18.06 -14.44 12.98
N ASP A 191 18.93 -13.49 12.61
CA ASP A 191 18.65 -12.43 11.64
C ASP A 191 18.86 -12.86 10.18
N ARG A 192 19.23 -14.15 9.95
CA ARG A 192 19.54 -14.76 8.65
C ARG A 192 20.68 -14.10 7.88
N ARG A 193 21.42 -13.17 8.48
CA ARG A 193 22.53 -12.45 7.84
C ARG A 193 23.79 -13.29 7.69
N ASN A 194 23.97 -14.30 8.56
CA ASN A 194 25.12 -15.21 8.51
C ASN A 194 24.67 -16.61 8.17
N LEU A 195 25.30 -17.20 7.15
CA LEU A 195 25.19 -18.60 6.80
C LEU A 195 26.53 -19.27 7.10
N THR A 196 26.53 -20.21 8.05
CA THR A 196 27.69 -21.05 8.40
C THR A 196 27.53 -22.42 7.75
N ILE A 197 28.58 -22.91 7.08
CA ILE A 197 28.65 -24.28 6.52
C ILE A 197 29.80 -24.98 7.24
N ASP A 198 29.50 -26.05 8.01
CA ASP A 198 30.46 -26.72 8.87
C ASP A 198 30.11 -28.22 9.05
N PRO A 199 31.03 -29.15 8.66
CA PRO A 199 32.19 -28.94 7.77
C PRO A 199 31.76 -28.76 6.31
N VAL A 200 32.60 -28.08 5.53
CA VAL A 200 32.38 -27.91 4.08
C VAL A 200 32.60 -29.21 3.35
N GLN A 201 31.84 -29.46 2.30
CA GLN A 201 31.92 -30.62 1.41
C GLN A 201 32.16 -30.16 -0.04
N ARG A 202 32.69 -31.06 -0.92
CA ARG A 202 32.99 -30.75 -2.33
C ARG A 202 31.77 -30.24 -3.12
N TRP A 203 30.57 -30.69 -2.80
CA TRP A 203 29.34 -30.23 -3.46
C TRP A 203 28.85 -28.86 -2.95
N ASP A 204 29.46 -28.29 -1.93
CA ASP A 204 29.23 -26.92 -1.50
C ASP A 204 30.02 -25.90 -2.35
N ALA A 205 30.94 -26.38 -3.21
CA ALA A 205 31.64 -25.54 -4.17
C ALA A 205 30.66 -24.92 -5.18
N GLY A 206 30.77 -23.62 -5.39
CA GLY A 206 29.87 -22.91 -6.30
C GLY A 206 29.70 -21.44 -5.94
N ASN A 207 28.75 -20.80 -6.58
CA ASN A 207 28.49 -19.37 -6.44
C ASN A 207 27.35 -19.11 -5.46
N TYR A 208 27.64 -18.34 -4.43
CA TYR A 208 26.68 -17.91 -3.41
C TYR A 208 26.28 -16.47 -3.62
N GLN A 209 25.03 -16.17 -3.35
CA GLN A 209 24.47 -14.82 -3.28
C GLN A 209 23.51 -14.72 -2.11
N CYS A 210 23.27 -13.51 -1.63
CA CYS A 210 22.14 -13.21 -0.79
C CYS A 210 21.20 -12.24 -1.51
N LYS A 211 19.90 -12.50 -1.40
CA LYS A 211 18.82 -11.65 -1.87
C LYS A 211 18.21 -10.97 -0.67
N ALA A 212 18.33 -9.66 -0.64
CA ALA A 212 17.74 -8.79 0.36
C ALA A 212 16.40 -8.26 -0.15
N SER A 213 15.37 -8.22 0.68
CA SER A 213 14.06 -7.72 0.26
C SER A 213 13.31 -7.06 1.40
N ASN A 214 12.44 -6.15 1.03
CA ASN A 214 11.32 -5.69 1.84
C ASN A 214 10.01 -6.09 1.15
N ARG A 215 8.89 -5.51 1.57
CA ARG A 215 7.56 -5.82 1.01
C ARG A 215 7.44 -5.42 -0.48
N MET A 216 8.12 -4.35 -0.91
CA MET A 216 7.90 -3.73 -2.22
C MET A 216 8.99 -4.05 -3.24
N ASN A 217 10.23 -4.28 -2.80
CA ASN A 217 11.34 -4.47 -3.72
C ASN A 217 12.42 -5.38 -3.15
N SER A 218 13.35 -5.82 -4.02
CA SER A 218 14.45 -6.69 -3.64
C SER A 218 15.69 -6.40 -4.48
N ALA A 219 16.85 -6.71 -3.92
CA ALA A 219 18.13 -6.65 -4.60
C ALA A 219 18.98 -7.88 -4.25
N GLU A 220 19.83 -8.31 -5.18
CA GLU A 220 20.74 -9.46 -5.03
C GLU A 220 22.18 -8.97 -4.95
N SER A 221 23.00 -9.65 -4.13
CA SER A 221 24.43 -9.38 -4.05
C SER A 221 25.16 -9.82 -5.33
N ALA A 222 26.40 -9.34 -5.46
CA ALA A 222 27.36 -9.99 -6.34
C ALA A 222 27.61 -11.44 -5.91
N TYR A 223 28.06 -12.28 -6.85
CA TYR A 223 28.45 -13.65 -6.56
C TYR A 223 29.72 -13.72 -5.72
N VAL A 224 29.73 -14.61 -4.73
CA VAL A 224 30.92 -15.07 -4.03
C VAL A 224 31.12 -16.54 -4.34
N GLY A 225 32.19 -16.85 -5.07
CA GLY A 225 32.58 -18.23 -5.39
C GLY A 225 33.25 -18.90 -4.19
N LEU A 226 32.82 -20.10 -3.84
CA LEU A 226 33.47 -20.98 -2.87
C LEU A 226 34.18 -22.10 -3.61
N ASP A 227 35.50 -22.20 -3.41
CA ASP A 227 36.37 -23.25 -3.96
C ASP A 227 36.68 -24.26 -2.85
N VAL A 228 36.35 -25.53 -3.07
CA VAL A 228 36.56 -26.59 -2.10
C VAL A 228 37.65 -27.54 -2.61
N ILE A 229 38.77 -27.59 -1.88
CA ILE A 229 39.91 -28.47 -2.15
C ILE A 229 39.67 -29.79 -1.42
N PHE A 230 39.95 -30.88 -2.09
CA PHE A 230 39.94 -32.22 -1.50
C PHE A 230 41.29 -32.88 -1.69
N GLU A 231 41.77 -33.58 -0.66
CA GLU A 231 42.99 -34.43 -0.69
C GLU A 231 42.62 -35.86 -1.07
#